data_03459c9e98b37095419abbac5a689d0a
#
_entry.id   03459c9e98b37095419abbac5a689d0a
#
_cell.length_a   1.000
_cell.length_b   1.000
_cell.length_c   1.000
_cell.angle_alpha   90.00
_cell.angle_beta   90.00
_cell.angle_gamma   90.00
#
_symmetry.space_group_name_H-M   'P 1'
#
loop_
_entity.id
_entity.type
_entity.pdbx_description
1 polymer ?
#
loop_
_entity_poly.entity_id
_entity_poly.type
_entity_poly.pdbx_seq_one_letter_code
_entity_poly.pdbx_strand_id
1 'polypeptide(L)'
;IIENPLYVVVNEYNSTMQRLIRKLSLLDVTDEQTASGKLDLIIQLPYVIKTETRREQAERRRKDIIDQLAGSQYGIAYTDGTEKITQLNRSLENNLLKQIEYLTNMVYSQLGITQSVLDGTADDKTMLNYMNRTVEPIISAIVDELKRKFLTKTARSQLQSIVYFRDPFRL
;
A
#
# COMPACT_ATOMS: atom_id res chain seq x y z
N ILE A 1 4.02 30.50 4.18
CA ILE A 1 3.96 29.04 3.93
C ILE A 1 3.19 28.87 2.64
N ILE A 2 3.75 28.14 1.69
CA ILE A 2 3.08 27.76 0.44
C ILE A 2 2.50 26.38 0.69
N GLU A 3 1.19 26.24 0.59
CA GLU A 3 0.53 24.95 0.72
C GLU A 3 0.52 24.22 -0.63
N ASN A 4 0.91 22.97 -0.62
CA ASN A 4 0.85 22.14 -1.81
C ASN A 4 -0.61 21.68 -2.01
N PRO A 5 -1.27 22.06 -3.10
CA PRO A 5 -2.68 21.74 -3.33
C PRO A 5 -2.94 20.22 -3.46
N LEU A 6 -1.91 19.43 -3.79
CA LEU A 6 -2.02 17.97 -3.87
C LEU A 6 -1.86 17.30 -2.50
N TYR A 7 -1.30 17.99 -1.51
CA TYR A 7 -1.02 17.42 -0.18
C TYR A 7 -2.31 17.05 0.56
N VAL A 8 -3.34 17.87 0.46
CA VAL A 8 -4.64 17.64 1.12
C VAL A 8 -5.24 16.32 0.67
N VAL A 9 -5.24 16.07 -0.65
CA VAL A 9 -5.82 14.84 -1.23
C VAL A 9 -5.07 13.59 -0.79
N VAL A 10 -3.76 13.68 -0.62
CA VAL A 10 -2.90 12.53 -0.29
C VAL A 10 -2.87 12.25 1.22
N ASN A 11 -2.97 13.28 2.05
CA ASN A 11 -2.75 13.19 3.50
C ASN A 11 -4.02 13.28 4.35
N GLU A 12 -5.20 13.35 3.75
CA GLU A 12 -6.45 13.28 4.50
C GLU A 12 -6.58 11.95 5.27
N TYR A 13 -7.24 12.04 6.43
CA TYR A 13 -7.57 10.84 7.21
C TYR A 13 -8.39 9.89 6.35
N ASN A 14 -7.94 8.63 6.25
CA ASN A 14 -8.54 7.60 5.41
C ASN A 14 -8.46 7.87 3.89
N SER A 15 -7.52 8.70 3.44
CA SER A 15 -7.21 8.90 2.02
C SER A 15 -6.81 7.58 1.34
N THR A 16 -6.82 7.58 0.02
CA THR A 16 -6.36 6.41 -0.77
C THR A 16 -4.93 6.01 -0.42
N MET A 17 -4.04 6.99 -0.21
CA MET A 17 -2.67 6.75 0.21
C MET A 17 -2.60 6.08 1.57
N GLN A 18 -3.36 6.56 2.56
CA GLN A 18 -3.40 5.97 3.90
C GLN A 18 -3.96 4.54 3.88
N ARG A 19 -4.92 4.27 3.01
CA ARG A 19 -5.45 2.92 2.79
C ARG A 19 -4.41 2.00 2.14
N LEU A 20 -3.66 2.52 1.16
CA LEU A 20 -2.57 1.80 0.50
C LEU A 20 -1.46 1.43 1.50
N ILE A 21 -1.00 2.38 2.31
CA ILE A 21 0.02 2.15 3.35
C ILE A 21 -0.42 1.04 4.31
N ARG A 22 -1.68 1.06 4.77
CA ARG A 22 -2.20 0.00 5.65
C ARG A 22 -2.24 -1.38 4.97
N LYS A 23 -2.52 -1.43 3.65
CA LYS A 23 -2.52 -2.70 2.90
C LYS A 23 -1.11 -3.23 2.66
N LEU A 24 -0.14 -2.35 2.41
CA LEU A 24 1.27 -2.73 2.32
C LEU A 24 1.80 -3.26 3.65
N SER A 25 1.50 -2.58 4.76
CA SER A 25 1.87 -3.08 6.10
C SER A 25 1.23 -4.45 6.41
N LEU A 26 0.01 -4.70 5.94
CA LEU A 26 -0.60 -6.01 6.08
C LEU A 26 0.09 -7.08 5.23
N LEU A 27 0.55 -6.72 4.03
CA LEU A 27 1.32 -7.62 3.17
C LEU A 27 2.65 -8.00 3.85
N ASP A 28 3.38 -7.02 4.39
CA ASP A 28 4.63 -7.25 5.11
C ASP A 28 4.43 -8.24 6.28
N VAL A 29 3.37 -8.08 7.08
CA VAL A 29 3.04 -9.01 8.17
C VAL A 29 2.71 -10.39 7.63
N THR A 30 2.00 -10.48 6.51
CA THR A 30 1.64 -11.78 5.88
C THR A 30 2.90 -12.47 5.36
N ASP A 31 3.81 -11.72 4.74
CA ASP A 31 5.08 -12.25 4.24
C ASP A 31 5.97 -12.76 5.38
N GLU A 32 6.05 -12.02 6.49
CA GLU A 32 6.77 -12.47 7.70
C GLU A 32 6.16 -13.76 8.29
N GLN A 33 4.83 -13.86 8.31
CA GLN A 33 4.14 -15.06 8.77
C GLN A 33 4.41 -16.26 7.86
N THR A 34 4.39 -16.04 6.55
CA THR A 34 4.69 -17.07 5.55
C THR A 34 6.16 -17.50 5.62
N ALA A 35 7.09 -16.53 5.69
CA ALA A 35 8.52 -16.80 5.82
C ALA A 35 8.89 -17.51 7.14
N SER A 36 8.15 -17.26 8.22
CA SER A 36 8.37 -17.92 9.51
C SER A 36 7.77 -19.33 9.59
N GLY A 37 7.21 -19.85 8.49
CA GLY A 37 6.59 -21.18 8.46
C GLY A 37 5.33 -21.32 9.32
N LYS A 38 4.73 -20.20 9.74
CA LYS A 38 3.47 -20.20 10.47
C LYS A 38 2.31 -20.55 9.53
N LEU A 39 2.14 -21.83 9.32
CA LEU A 39 1.03 -22.35 8.53
C LEU A 39 -0.26 -22.32 9.35
N ASP A 40 -1.35 -21.87 8.75
CA ASP A 40 -2.69 -22.06 9.31
C ASP A 40 -3.05 -23.56 9.19
N LEU A 41 -2.88 -24.28 10.28
CA LEU A 41 -3.16 -25.71 10.32
C LEU A 41 -4.34 -26.01 11.24
N ILE A 42 -5.23 -26.87 10.79
CA ILE A 42 -6.21 -27.52 11.65
C ILE A 42 -5.70 -28.94 11.95
N ILE A 43 -5.45 -29.22 13.23
CA ILE A 43 -5.05 -30.53 13.72
C ILE A 43 -6.30 -31.19 14.32
N GLN A 44 -6.81 -32.21 13.67
CA GLN A 44 -7.90 -33.01 14.21
C GLN A 44 -7.33 -34.15 15.03
N LEU A 45 -7.54 -34.10 16.34
CA LEU A 45 -7.11 -35.15 17.27
C LEU A 45 -8.17 -36.28 17.36
N PRO A 46 -7.74 -37.51 17.63
CA PRO A 46 -8.65 -38.69 17.70
C PRO A 46 -9.46 -38.71 18.99
N TYR A 47 -9.42 -37.65 19.81
CA TYR A 47 -10.12 -37.59 21.09
C TYR A 47 -10.72 -36.22 21.34
N VAL A 48 -11.72 -36.18 22.22
CA VAL A 48 -12.39 -34.94 22.62
C VAL A 48 -11.65 -34.28 23.78
N ILE A 49 -11.35 -33.03 23.67
CA ILE A 49 -10.65 -32.23 24.69
C ILE A 49 -11.67 -31.74 25.74
N LYS A 50 -11.98 -32.59 26.74
CA LYS A 50 -12.89 -32.19 27.84
C LYS A 50 -12.21 -32.04 29.20
N THR A 51 -11.04 -32.65 29.40
CA THR A 51 -10.30 -32.64 30.65
C THR A 51 -9.01 -31.85 30.52
N GLU A 52 -8.50 -31.30 31.64
CA GLU A 52 -7.24 -30.55 31.65
C GLU A 52 -6.08 -31.41 31.14
N THR A 53 -6.01 -32.68 31.56
CA THR A 53 -4.97 -33.61 31.08
C THR A 53 -4.98 -33.79 29.55
N ARG A 54 -6.16 -33.86 28.96
CA ARG A 54 -6.27 -33.94 27.47
C ARG A 54 -5.95 -32.62 26.79
N ARG A 55 -6.20 -31.50 27.43
CA ARG A 55 -5.79 -30.17 26.94
C ARG A 55 -4.28 -30.06 26.91
N GLU A 56 -3.59 -30.46 27.98
CA GLU A 56 -2.12 -30.50 28.03
C GLU A 56 -1.55 -31.44 26.95
N GLN A 57 -2.15 -32.61 26.73
CA GLN A 57 -1.74 -33.52 25.67
C GLN A 57 -1.89 -32.88 24.28
N ALA A 58 -3.00 -32.19 24.03
CA ALA A 58 -3.24 -31.48 22.76
C ALA A 58 -2.21 -30.33 22.56
N GLU A 59 -1.90 -29.57 23.62
CA GLU A 59 -0.89 -28.51 23.57
C GLU A 59 0.52 -29.06 23.31
N ARG A 60 0.90 -30.17 23.94
CA ARG A 60 2.18 -30.85 23.67
C ARG A 60 2.23 -31.32 22.21
N ARG A 61 1.15 -31.91 21.71
CA ARG A 61 1.10 -32.38 20.32
C ARG A 61 1.17 -31.22 19.32
N ARG A 62 0.47 -30.12 19.59
CA ARG A 62 0.58 -28.89 18.80
C ARG A 62 2.02 -28.40 18.72
N LYS A 63 2.70 -28.33 19.84
CA LYS A 63 4.09 -27.88 19.93
C LYS A 63 5.03 -28.81 19.16
N ASP A 64 4.86 -30.12 19.32
CA ASP A 64 5.64 -31.13 18.62
C ASP A 64 5.52 -31.02 17.09
N ILE A 65 4.30 -30.80 16.57
CA ILE A 65 4.07 -30.60 15.13
C ILE A 65 4.71 -29.28 14.64
N ILE A 66 4.62 -28.20 15.41
CA ILE A 66 5.25 -26.93 15.08
C ILE A 66 6.76 -27.08 15.03
N ASP A 67 7.35 -27.76 16.01
CA ASP A 67 8.80 -27.99 16.09
C ASP A 67 9.28 -28.88 14.94
N GLN A 68 8.51 -29.92 14.55
CA GLN A 68 8.81 -30.74 13.39
C GLN A 68 8.76 -29.95 12.07
N LEU A 69 7.74 -29.09 11.90
CA LEU A 69 7.60 -28.24 10.70
C LEU A 69 8.71 -27.19 10.63
N ALA A 70 9.06 -26.56 11.75
CA ALA A 70 10.11 -25.56 11.82
C ALA A 70 11.51 -26.17 11.61
N GLY A 71 11.72 -27.41 12.05
CA GLY A 71 12.99 -28.16 11.86
C GLY A 71 13.12 -28.86 10.52
N SER A 72 12.05 -28.93 9.72
CA SER A 72 12.05 -29.64 8.45
C SER A 72 12.35 -28.70 7.29
N GLN A 73 13.36 -29.05 6.48
CA GLN A 73 13.73 -28.33 5.26
C GLN A 73 12.60 -28.28 4.21
N TYR A 74 11.64 -29.22 4.28
CA TYR A 74 10.54 -29.35 3.32
C TYR A 74 9.14 -29.19 3.94
N GLY A 75 9.06 -28.75 5.21
CA GLY A 75 7.77 -28.57 5.90
C GLY A 75 7.01 -29.88 6.10
N ILE A 76 7.70 -30.99 6.37
CA ILE A 76 7.11 -32.31 6.57
C ILE A 76 7.00 -32.59 8.07
N ALA A 77 5.79 -32.96 8.51
CA ALA A 77 5.55 -33.48 9.86
C ALA A 77 4.95 -34.90 9.80
N TYR A 78 5.25 -35.71 10.80
CA TYR A 78 4.69 -37.04 10.93
C TYR A 78 3.42 -37.00 11.76
N THR A 79 2.37 -37.67 11.28
CA THR A 79 1.10 -37.82 11.99
C THR A 79 0.80 -39.26 12.27
N ASP A 80 0.11 -39.52 13.36
CA ASP A 80 -0.49 -40.84 13.60
C ASP A 80 -1.66 -41.06 12.63
N GLY A 81 -1.92 -42.30 12.22
CA GLY A 81 -2.97 -42.65 11.25
C GLY A 81 -4.39 -42.24 11.66
N THR A 82 -4.59 -41.85 12.91
CA THR A 82 -5.84 -41.36 13.49
C THR A 82 -5.93 -39.83 13.55
N GLU A 83 -4.85 -39.13 13.28
CA GLU A 83 -4.78 -37.67 13.24
C GLU A 83 -4.94 -37.17 11.80
N LYS A 84 -5.67 -36.07 11.60
CA LYS A 84 -5.80 -35.43 10.33
C LYS A 84 -5.30 -34.00 10.43
N ILE A 85 -4.27 -33.66 9.68
CA ILE A 85 -3.78 -32.28 9.52
C ILE A 85 -4.35 -31.73 8.23
N THR A 86 -5.06 -30.62 8.32
CA THR A 86 -5.58 -29.90 7.15
C THR A 86 -4.92 -28.53 7.11
N GLN A 87 -4.18 -28.25 6.06
CA GLN A 87 -3.65 -26.93 5.79
C GLN A 87 -4.77 -26.04 5.24
N LEU A 88 -5.02 -24.92 5.90
CA LEU A 88 -5.92 -23.90 5.40
C LEU A 88 -5.17 -23.05 4.39
N ASN A 89 -5.39 -23.34 3.11
CA ASN A 89 -4.86 -22.51 2.03
C ASN A 89 -5.75 -21.26 1.92
N ARG A 90 -5.36 -20.17 2.60
CA ARG A 90 -6.06 -18.89 2.46
C ARG A 90 -5.55 -18.22 1.19
N SER A 91 -6.42 -18.06 0.21
CA SER A 91 -6.17 -17.25 -0.99
C SER A 91 -6.15 -15.72 -0.70
N LEU A 92 -5.69 -15.35 0.51
CA LEU A 92 -5.62 -13.95 0.97
C LEU A 92 -4.63 -13.13 0.13
N GLU A 93 -3.52 -13.73 -0.28
CA GLU A 93 -2.48 -13.04 -1.06
C GLU A 93 -2.99 -12.50 -2.40
N ASN A 94 -3.67 -13.32 -3.18
CA ASN A 94 -4.17 -12.89 -4.50
C ASN A 94 -5.17 -11.74 -4.41
N ASN A 95 -6.00 -11.71 -3.36
CA ASN A 95 -6.97 -10.64 -3.18
C ASN A 95 -6.31 -9.37 -2.62
N LEU A 96 -5.32 -9.52 -1.74
CA LEU A 96 -4.56 -8.40 -1.17
C LEU A 96 -3.73 -7.69 -2.23
N LEU A 97 -3.01 -8.42 -3.07
CA LEU A 97 -2.25 -7.87 -4.20
C LEU A 97 -3.13 -7.09 -5.18
N LYS A 98 -4.29 -7.65 -5.56
CA LYS A 98 -5.27 -6.94 -6.41
C LYS A 98 -5.79 -5.65 -5.76
N GLN A 99 -6.02 -5.66 -4.45
CA GLN A 99 -6.43 -4.45 -3.73
C GLN A 99 -5.32 -3.40 -3.68
N ILE A 100 -4.07 -3.81 -3.49
CA ILE A 100 -2.90 -2.93 -3.52
C ILE A 100 -2.76 -2.32 -4.92
N GLU A 101 -2.81 -3.11 -5.97
CA GLU A 101 -2.77 -2.64 -7.36
C GLU A 101 -3.87 -1.62 -7.65
N TYR A 102 -5.11 -1.92 -7.27
CA TYR A 102 -6.23 -1.00 -7.42
C TYR A 102 -6.02 0.32 -6.67
N LEU A 103 -5.56 0.28 -5.42
CA LEU A 103 -5.29 1.47 -4.64
C LEU A 103 -4.12 2.28 -5.20
N THR A 104 -3.08 1.62 -5.70
CA THR A 104 -1.94 2.25 -6.37
C THR A 104 -2.39 3.02 -7.61
N ASN A 105 -3.21 2.38 -8.45
CA ASN A 105 -3.77 3.01 -9.65
C ASN A 105 -4.69 4.20 -9.29
N MET A 106 -5.43 4.11 -8.19
CA MET A 106 -6.22 5.24 -7.69
C MET A 106 -5.34 6.41 -7.22
N VAL A 107 -4.23 6.15 -6.52
CA VAL A 107 -3.28 7.20 -6.12
C VAL A 107 -2.70 7.88 -7.35
N TYR A 108 -2.25 7.12 -8.33
CA TYR A 108 -1.75 7.68 -9.59
C TYR A 108 -2.80 8.54 -10.30
N SER A 109 -4.05 8.07 -10.35
CA SER A 109 -5.15 8.83 -10.94
C SER A 109 -5.45 10.13 -10.18
N GLN A 110 -5.40 10.12 -8.84
CA GLN A 110 -5.60 11.32 -8.01
C GLN A 110 -4.48 12.33 -8.19
N LEU A 111 -3.24 11.87 -8.34
CA LEU A 111 -2.09 12.73 -8.60
C LEU A 111 -1.98 13.17 -10.07
N GLY A 112 -2.82 12.62 -10.96
CA GLY A 112 -2.74 12.87 -12.40
C GLY A 112 -1.49 12.30 -13.06
N ILE A 113 -0.83 11.32 -12.41
CA ILE A 113 0.38 10.66 -12.91
C ILE A 113 -0.05 9.33 -13.53
N THR A 114 0.42 9.07 -14.76
CA THR A 114 0.23 7.77 -15.42
C THR A 114 1.52 6.96 -15.38
N GLN A 115 1.43 5.65 -15.56
CA GLN A 115 2.61 4.78 -15.64
C GLN A 115 3.56 5.24 -16.77
N SER A 116 3.03 5.66 -17.91
CA SER A 116 3.82 6.16 -19.03
C SER A 116 4.60 7.46 -18.72
N VAL A 117 4.10 8.29 -17.82
CA VAL A 117 4.85 9.46 -17.31
C VAL A 117 6.01 9.01 -16.43
N LEU A 118 5.80 7.96 -15.60
CA LEU A 118 6.84 7.46 -14.70
C LEU A 118 7.98 6.74 -15.42
N ASP A 119 7.67 5.99 -16.46
CA ASP A 119 8.65 5.22 -17.23
C ASP A 119 9.23 6.01 -18.44
N GLY A 120 8.77 7.25 -18.66
CA GLY A 120 9.26 8.12 -19.72
C GLY A 120 8.76 7.78 -21.12
N THR A 121 7.73 6.94 -21.25
CA THR A 121 7.13 6.55 -22.53
C THR A 121 5.89 7.36 -22.89
N ALA A 122 5.58 8.41 -22.11
CA ALA A 122 4.41 9.24 -22.33
C ALA A 122 4.47 10.01 -23.64
N ASP A 123 3.36 10.02 -24.37
CA ASP A 123 3.17 10.90 -25.52
C ASP A 123 2.93 12.37 -25.10
N ASP A 124 3.02 13.27 -26.04
CA ASP A 124 2.87 14.73 -25.82
C ASP A 124 1.52 15.05 -25.15
N LYS A 125 0.47 14.35 -25.53
CA LYS A 125 -0.87 14.55 -24.95
C LYS A 125 -0.93 14.14 -23.48
N THR A 126 -0.33 13.03 -23.15
CA THR A 126 -0.24 12.53 -21.75
C THR A 126 0.64 13.45 -20.92
N MET A 127 1.77 13.90 -21.45
CA MET A 127 2.64 14.88 -20.80
C MET A 127 1.94 16.22 -20.56
N LEU A 128 1.20 16.72 -21.55
CA LEU A 128 0.41 17.95 -21.41
C LEU A 128 -0.67 17.80 -20.31
N ASN A 129 -1.34 16.66 -20.27
CA ASN A 129 -2.34 16.37 -19.25
C ASN A 129 -1.70 16.31 -17.83
N TYR A 130 -0.56 15.65 -17.69
CA TYR A 130 0.22 15.63 -16.45
C TYR A 130 0.63 17.04 -16.01
N MET A 131 1.17 17.86 -16.92
CA MET A 131 1.53 19.24 -16.64
C MET A 131 0.34 20.03 -16.14
N ASN A 132 -0.82 19.94 -16.81
CA ASN A 132 -2.02 20.71 -16.45
C ASN A 132 -2.64 20.27 -15.13
N ARG A 133 -2.64 18.98 -14.82
CA ARG A 133 -3.35 18.44 -13.65
C ARG A 133 -2.48 18.39 -12.40
N THR A 134 -1.17 18.19 -12.56
CA THR A 134 -0.27 17.95 -11.43
C THR A 134 0.68 19.12 -11.23
N VAL A 135 1.38 19.55 -12.26
CA VAL A 135 2.44 20.57 -12.16
C VAL A 135 1.85 21.97 -12.06
N GLU A 136 0.91 22.30 -12.93
CA GLU A 136 0.28 23.65 -13.00
C GLU A 136 -0.32 24.13 -11.68
N PRO A 137 -1.07 23.32 -10.92
CA PRO A 137 -1.60 23.73 -9.63
C PRO A 137 -0.52 24.10 -8.61
N ILE A 138 0.60 23.36 -8.61
CA ILE A 138 1.73 23.63 -7.72
C ILE A 138 2.41 24.95 -8.09
N ILE A 139 2.69 25.16 -9.38
CA ILE A 139 3.32 26.40 -9.87
C ILE A 139 2.40 27.59 -9.62
N SER A 140 1.09 27.44 -9.88
CA SER A 140 0.10 28.49 -9.62
C SER A 140 0.07 28.89 -8.14
N ALA A 141 0.09 27.93 -7.21
CA ALA A 141 0.15 28.21 -5.78
C ALA A 141 1.44 28.99 -5.39
N ILE A 142 2.57 28.64 -5.99
CA ILE A 142 3.83 29.38 -5.79
C ILE A 142 3.72 30.81 -6.32
N VAL A 143 3.22 30.98 -7.54
CA VAL A 143 3.10 32.29 -8.18
C VAL A 143 2.11 33.19 -7.42
N ASP A 144 1.01 32.64 -6.93
CA ASP A 144 0.03 33.40 -6.16
C ASP A 144 0.60 33.86 -4.82
N GLU A 145 1.43 33.05 -4.14
CA GLU A 145 2.15 33.49 -2.95
C GLU A 145 3.20 34.56 -3.27
N LEU A 146 3.90 34.46 -4.39
CA LEU A 146 4.82 35.51 -4.84
C LEU A 146 4.07 36.82 -5.11
N LYS A 147 2.95 36.76 -5.82
CA LYS A 147 2.08 37.93 -6.02
C LYS A 147 1.63 38.54 -4.70
N ARG A 148 1.25 37.70 -3.74
CA ARG A 148 0.79 38.17 -2.44
C ARG A 148 1.89 38.86 -1.65
N LYS A 149 3.12 38.39 -1.73
CA LYS A 149 4.25 38.91 -0.94
C LYS A 149 4.97 40.08 -1.60
N PHE A 150 5.16 40.04 -2.90
CA PHE A 150 6.02 40.98 -3.60
C PHE A 150 5.28 42.12 -4.31
N LEU A 151 3.99 41.92 -4.63
CA LEU A 151 3.19 43.00 -5.22
C LEU A 151 2.45 43.78 -4.12
N THR A 152 2.65 45.10 -4.11
CA THR A 152 1.88 46.02 -3.25
C THR A 152 0.40 46.02 -3.63
N LYS A 153 -0.46 46.51 -2.72
CA LYS A 153 -1.90 46.69 -3.03
C LYS A 153 -2.11 47.60 -4.24
N THR A 154 -1.32 48.66 -4.33
CA THR A 154 -1.37 49.61 -5.44
C THR A 154 -0.94 48.98 -6.76
N ALA A 155 0.15 48.20 -6.76
CA ALA A 155 0.61 47.50 -7.95
C ALA A 155 -0.46 46.51 -8.48
N ARG A 156 -1.11 45.80 -7.57
CA ARG A 156 -2.22 44.88 -7.94
C ARG A 156 -3.43 45.62 -8.50
N SER A 157 -3.77 46.78 -7.95
CA SER A 157 -4.87 47.60 -8.49
C SER A 157 -4.55 48.20 -9.86
N GLN A 158 -3.26 48.34 -10.20
CA GLN A 158 -2.78 48.75 -11.50
C GLN A 158 -2.54 47.59 -12.48
N LEU A 159 -3.12 46.41 -12.18
CA LEU A 159 -3.03 45.20 -13.01
C LEU A 159 -1.60 44.67 -13.21
N GLN A 160 -0.64 45.09 -12.38
CA GLN A 160 0.68 44.46 -12.39
C GLN A 160 0.57 43.02 -11.87
N SER A 161 1.26 42.12 -12.55
CA SER A 161 1.20 40.68 -12.20
C SER A 161 2.57 40.02 -12.35
N ILE A 162 2.80 38.99 -11.56
CA ILE A 162 3.91 38.06 -11.76
C ILE A 162 3.34 36.89 -12.59
N VAL A 163 3.98 36.60 -13.70
CA VAL A 163 3.62 35.50 -14.57
C VAL A 163 4.80 34.57 -14.76
N TYR A 164 4.55 33.33 -15.05
CA TYR A 164 5.56 32.37 -15.44
C TYR A 164 5.27 31.87 -16.86
N PHE A 165 6.30 31.49 -17.54
CA PHE A 165 6.20 30.86 -18.84
C PHE A 165 6.68 29.43 -18.70
N ARG A 166 5.94 28.51 -19.29
CA ARG A 166 6.37 27.16 -19.48
C ARG A 166 6.50 26.86 -20.97
N ASP A 167 7.52 26.14 -21.30
CA ASP A 167 7.63 25.52 -22.62
C ASP A 167 7.35 24.03 -22.47
N PRO A 168 6.17 23.54 -22.85
CA PRO A 168 5.81 22.13 -22.69
C PRO A 168 6.64 21.20 -23.60
N PHE A 169 7.39 21.77 -24.56
CA PHE A 169 8.19 21.02 -25.51
C PHE A 169 9.70 21.11 -25.27
N ARG A 170 10.12 21.85 -24.26
CA ARG A 170 11.51 21.89 -23.76
C ARG A 170 11.64 21.13 -22.45
N LEU A 171 11.51 19.83 -22.54
CA LEU A 171 11.92 18.94 -21.45
C LEU A 171 13.24 18.30 -21.81
#